data_b0098aa4c9fd48df67e9f442524941cd
#
_entry.id   b0098aa4c9fd48df67e9f442524941cd
#
_cell.length_a   1.000
_cell.length_b   1.000
_cell.length_c   1.000
_cell.angle_alpha   90.00
_cell.angle_beta   90.00
_cell.angle_gamma   90.00
#
_symmetry.space_group_name_H-M   'P 1'
#
loop_
_entity.id
_entity.type
_entity.pdbx_description
1 polymer ?
#
loop_
_entity_poly.entity_id
_entity_poly.type
_entity_poly.pdbx_seq_one_letter_code
_entity_poly.pdbx_strand_id
1 'polypeptide(L)'
;KTSVLSEDEKEELGAEARFIRAMQYFGLVKRYGGVPLQTVPQEYTAGNTEALYQARDTEAATYDFIINECKAIYESLPEVRSSDAKYRANRGMVLALWSRAALYAGTIAKYSKTLTLTGEAVSKGYVYIPETEAERYFDECYTASSKILDEMVPRVYSLYKSTGMEPEELAQNFYNLFSKAVNGDNGEYIFQKQYN
;
A
#
# COMPACT_ATOMS: atom_id res chain seq x y z
N LYS A 1 -2.42 -24.06 27.72
CA LYS A 1 -0.98 -23.84 27.41
C LYS A 1 -0.93 -22.72 26.39
N THR A 2 -0.58 -21.53 26.80
CA THR A 2 -0.28 -20.42 25.86
C THR A 2 1.02 -20.79 25.16
N SER A 3 0.98 -21.09 23.87
CA SER A 3 2.22 -21.21 23.08
C SER A 3 2.84 -19.82 23.08
N VAL A 4 4.02 -19.70 23.62
CA VAL A 4 4.78 -18.45 23.57
C VAL A 4 5.32 -18.36 22.14
N LEU A 5 4.86 -17.35 21.38
CA LEU A 5 5.40 -17.05 20.06
C LEU A 5 6.87 -16.70 20.17
N SER A 6 7.67 -17.15 19.23
CA SER A 6 9.05 -16.69 19.07
C SER A 6 9.10 -15.19 18.77
N GLU A 7 10.26 -14.56 18.95
CA GLU A 7 10.42 -13.14 18.63
C GLU A 7 10.21 -12.89 17.13
N ASP A 8 10.71 -13.78 16.26
CA ASP A 8 10.52 -13.70 14.81
C ASP A 8 9.03 -13.77 14.42
N GLU A 9 8.27 -14.69 15.05
CA GLU A 9 6.81 -14.77 14.81
C GLU A 9 6.07 -13.52 15.29
N LYS A 10 6.49 -12.92 16.40
CA LYS A 10 5.92 -11.64 16.87
C LYS A 10 6.22 -10.50 15.92
N GLU A 11 7.47 -10.43 15.43
CA GLU A 11 7.88 -9.43 14.47
C GLU A 11 7.10 -9.54 13.17
N GLU A 12 6.97 -10.74 12.60
CA GLU A 12 6.20 -10.99 11.40
C GLU A 12 4.72 -10.61 11.57
N LEU A 13 4.07 -11.05 12.65
CA LEU A 13 2.67 -10.70 12.92
C LEU A 13 2.48 -9.20 13.16
N GLY A 14 3.44 -8.55 13.82
CA GLY A 14 3.47 -7.11 13.98
C GLY A 14 3.57 -6.38 12.64
N ALA A 15 4.43 -6.86 11.75
CA ALA A 15 4.58 -6.32 10.39
C ALA A 15 3.31 -6.49 9.56
N GLU A 16 2.62 -7.63 9.65
CA GLU A 16 1.32 -7.83 8.99
C GLU A 16 0.25 -6.85 9.49
N ALA A 17 0.16 -6.66 10.81
CA ALA A 17 -0.79 -5.71 11.39
C ALA A 17 -0.51 -4.28 10.91
N ARG A 18 0.77 -3.88 10.83
CA ARG A 18 1.21 -2.59 10.29
C ARG A 18 0.89 -2.45 8.80
N PHE A 19 1.08 -3.51 8.00
CA PHE A 19 0.68 -3.54 6.59
C PHE A 19 -0.82 -3.30 6.43
N ILE A 20 -1.66 -4.00 7.19
CA ILE A 20 -3.12 -3.82 7.16
C ILE A 20 -3.47 -2.37 7.52
N ARG A 21 -2.85 -1.82 8.55
CA ARG A 21 -3.04 -0.42 8.96
C ARG A 21 -2.68 0.55 7.83
N ALA A 22 -1.51 0.41 7.21
CA ALA A 22 -1.08 1.23 6.09
C ALA A 22 -2.06 1.14 4.91
N MET A 23 -2.53 -0.06 4.58
CA MET A 23 -3.52 -0.29 3.53
C MET A 23 -4.86 0.40 3.83
N GLN A 24 -5.33 0.38 5.08
CA GLN A 24 -6.55 1.09 5.49
C GLN A 24 -6.37 2.61 5.40
N TYR A 25 -5.22 3.15 5.83
CA TYR A 25 -4.91 4.57 5.67
C TYR A 25 -4.84 4.98 4.19
N PHE A 26 -4.30 4.13 3.31
CA PHE A 26 -4.35 4.37 1.86
C PHE A 26 -5.79 4.41 1.33
N GLY A 27 -6.67 3.56 1.87
CA GLY A 27 -8.10 3.61 1.58
C GLY A 27 -8.76 4.91 2.03
N LEU A 28 -8.38 5.43 3.20
CA LEU A 28 -8.90 6.67 3.77
C LEU A 28 -8.39 7.91 3.03
N VAL A 29 -7.07 8.02 2.82
CA VAL A 29 -6.46 9.21 2.19
C VAL A 29 -6.98 9.45 0.78
N LYS A 30 -7.20 8.41 -0.01
CA LYS A 30 -7.79 8.53 -1.36
C LYS A 30 -9.21 9.12 -1.37
N ARG A 31 -9.94 9.04 -0.28
CA ARG A 31 -11.33 9.49 -0.17
C ARG A 31 -11.48 10.82 0.55
N TYR A 32 -10.64 11.04 1.55
CA TYR A 32 -10.80 12.13 2.49
C TYR A 32 -9.62 13.10 2.51
N GLY A 33 -8.52 12.80 1.79
CA GLY A 33 -7.26 13.51 1.96
C GLY A 33 -6.60 13.15 3.29
N GLY A 34 -5.97 14.11 3.96
CA GLY A 34 -5.37 13.89 5.27
C GLY A 34 -6.41 13.49 6.32
N VAL A 35 -6.04 12.59 7.21
CA VAL A 35 -6.88 12.05 8.29
C VAL A 35 -6.09 12.00 9.60
N PRO A 36 -6.74 11.90 10.77
CA PRO A 36 -6.01 11.70 12.03
C PRO A 36 -5.18 10.43 11.99
N LEU A 37 -3.88 10.52 12.28
CA LEU A 37 -2.96 9.38 12.31
C LEU A 37 -2.94 8.74 13.69
N GLN A 38 -3.75 7.71 13.87
CA GLN A 38 -3.85 6.98 15.11
C GLN A 38 -2.81 5.87 15.18
N THR A 39 -1.68 6.14 15.82
CA THR A 39 -0.53 5.22 15.89
C THR A 39 -0.44 4.45 17.21
N VAL A 40 -1.14 4.92 18.23
CA VAL A 40 -1.21 4.30 19.55
C VAL A 40 -2.66 4.07 19.98
N PRO A 41 -2.95 3.02 20.75
CA PRO A 41 -4.28 2.83 21.31
C PRO A 41 -4.70 4.01 22.18
N GLN A 42 -5.96 4.43 22.07
CA GLN A 42 -6.53 5.44 22.95
C GLN A 42 -7.31 4.74 24.07
N GLU A 43 -7.08 5.17 25.29
CA GLU A 43 -7.85 4.68 26.44
C GLU A 43 -8.96 5.67 26.75
N TYR A 44 -10.20 5.17 26.72
CA TYR A 44 -11.34 5.95 27.17
C TYR A 44 -11.47 5.88 28.69
N THR A 45 -11.48 7.04 29.32
CA THR A 45 -11.83 7.20 30.74
C THR A 45 -12.94 8.24 30.87
N ALA A 46 -13.77 8.10 31.88
CA ALA A 46 -14.84 9.08 32.13
C ALA A 46 -14.22 10.49 32.30
N GLY A 47 -14.64 11.44 31.47
CA GLY A 47 -14.18 12.83 31.51
C GLY A 47 -13.03 13.19 30.56
N ASN A 48 -12.44 12.23 29.81
CA ASN A 48 -11.36 12.53 28.84
C ASN A 48 -11.81 12.60 27.38
N THR A 49 -13.11 12.68 27.10
CA THR A 49 -13.69 12.60 25.75
C THR A 49 -13.06 13.61 24.80
N GLU A 50 -12.85 14.86 25.24
CA GLU A 50 -12.25 15.92 24.39
C GLU A 50 -10.79 15.59 24.01
N ALA A 51 -10.02 14.97 24.90
CA ALA A 51 -8.65 14.57 24.63
C ALA A 51 -8.53 13.43 23.59
N LEU A 52 -9.63 12.74 23.31
CA LEU A 52 -9.69 11.69 22.29
C LEU A 52 -9.93 12.24 20.88
N TYR A 53 -10.39 13.50 20.74
CA TYR A 53 -10.59 14.14 19.46
C TYR A 53 -9.26 14.60 18.86
N GLN A 54 -8.72 13.77 17.96
CA GLN A 54 -7.49 14.07 17.25
C GLN A 54 -7.77 14.91 16.01
N ALA A 55 -7.02 15.98 15.81
CA ALA A 55 -7.09 16.77 14.58
C ALA A 55 -6.65 15.94 13.36
N ARG A 56 -7.13 16.34 12.19
CA ARG A 56 -6.64 15.75 10.92
C ARG A 56 -5.18 16.15 10.71
N ASP A 57 -4.40 15.21 10.23
CA ASP A 57 -3.09 15.45 9.65
C ASP A 57 -3.23 15.93 8.20
N THR A 58 -2.13 16.39 7.59
CA THR A 58 -2.13 16.77 6.18
C THR A 58 -2.23 15.55 5.28
N GLU A 59 -2.65 15.76 4.03
CA GLU A 59 -2.66 14.72 3.01
C GLU A 59 -1.25 14.16 2.76
N ALA A 60 -0.24 15.04 2.67
CA ALA A 60 1.16 14.66 2.56
C ALA A 60 1.63 13.78 3.75
N ALA A 61 1.35 14.21 4.99
CA ALA A 61 1.72 13.44 6.19
C ALA A 61 1.06 12.04 6.21
N THR A 62 -0.17 11.94 5.70
CA THR A 62 -0.86 10.64 5.63
C THR A 62 -0.20 9.71 4.59
N TYR A 63 0.19 10.22 3.42
CA TYR A 63 0.95 9.44 2.45
C TYR A 63 2.34 9.07 2.96
N ASP A 64 3.04 10.00 3.61
CA ASP A 64 4.35 9.75 4.21
C ASP A 64 4.28 8.67 5.29
N PHE A 65 3.22 8.67 6.11
CA PHE A 65 2.98 7.62 7.09
C PHE A 65 2.86 6.24 6.41
N ILE A 66 2.06 6.12 5.35
CA ILE A 66 1.86 4.86 4.61
C ILE A 66 3.18 4.37 4.03
N ILE A 67 3.94 5.24 3.37
CA ILE A 67 5.24 4.92 2.76
C ILE A 67 6.24 4.47 3.84
N ASN A 68 6.34 5.22 4.94
CA ASN A 68 7.26 4.89 6.02
C ASN A 68 6.90 3.59 6.75
N GLU A 69 5.60 3.29 6.93
CA GLU A 69 5.17 1.98 7.43
C GLU A 69 5.63 0.86 6.51
N CYS A 70 5.42 1.00 5.19
CA CYS A 70 5.88 0.01 4.21
C CYS A 70 7.40 -0.20 4.26
N LYS A 71 8.18 0.88 4.30
CA LYS A 71 9.65 0.81 4.40
C LYS A 71 10.11 0.10 5.67
N ALA A 72 9.45 0.37 6.79
CA ALA A 72 9.83 -0.17 8.08
C ALA A 72 9.52 -1.67 8.25
N ILE A 73 8.51 -2.20 7.53
CA ILE A 73 8.09 -3.61 7.66
C ILE A 73 8.59 -4.50 6.52
N TYR A 74 9.20 -3.93 5.49
CA TYR A 74 9.58 -4.65 4.27
C TYR A 74 10.42 -5.90 4.56
N GLU A 75 11.44 -5.78 5.40
CA GLU A 75 12.35 -6.89 5.71
C GLU A 75 11.77 -7.90 6.71
N SER A 76 10.80 -7.50 7.52
CA SER A 76 10.17 -8.35 8.54
C SER A 76 9.12 -9.31 7.97
N LEU A 77 8.81 -9.22 6.67
CA LEU A 77 7.85 -10.08 6.01
C LEU A 77 8.55 -11.07 5.05
N PRO A 78 8.02 -12.28 4.89
CA PRO A 78 8.56 -13.24 3.95
C PRO A 78 8.35 -12.77 2.51
N GLU A 79 9.27 -13.15 1.63
CA GLU A 79 9.18 -12.86 0.22
C GLU A 79 8.04 -13.62 -0.45
N VAL A 80 7.91 -14.90 -0.11
CA VAL A 80 6.87 -15.80 -0.63
C VAL A 80 6.16 -16.45 0.55
N ARG A 81 4.86 -16.62 0.45
CA ARG A 81 4.04 -17.34 1.42
C ARG A 81 3.82 -18.79 0.98
N SER A 82 3.68 -19.67 1.96
CA SER A 82 3.19 -21.04 1.74
C SER A 82 1.76 -21.03 1.17
N SER A 83 1.34 -22.12 0.55
CA SER A 83 0.04 -22.23 -0.12
C SER A 83 -1.16 -21.99 0.79
N ASP A 84 -1.07 -22.36 2.07
CA ASP A 84 -2.08 -22.16 3.10
C ASP A 84 -2.14 -20.71 3.62
N ALA A 85 -1.05 -19.95 3.42
CA ALA A 85 -0.91 -18.56 3.86
C ALA A 85 -0.82 -17.55 2.69
N LYS A 86 -1.08 -17.95 1.46
CA LYS A 86 -0.84 -17.15 0.23
C LYS A 86 -1.55 -15.79 0.19
N TYR A 87 -2.60 -15.61 0.97
CA TYR A 87 -3.35 -14.34 1.05
C TYR A 87 -2.89 -13.42 2.18
N ARG A 88 -1.91 -13.85 2.99
CA ARG A 88 -1.30 -13.02 4.03
C ARG A 88 -0.23 -12.11 3.42
N ALA A 89 0.06 -10.98 4.13
CA ALA A 89 1.02 -10.01 3.64
C ALA A 89 2.41 -10.62 3.39
N ASN A 90 3.03 -10.22 2.29
CA ASN A 90 4.39 -10.56 1.90
C ASN A 90 5.14 -9.32 1.38
N ARG A 91 6.44 -9.44 1.11
CA ARG A 91 7.26 -8.32 0.62
C ARG A 91 6.73 -7.69 -0.66
N GLY A 92 6.24 -8.48 -1.60
CA GLY A 92 5.69 -7.94 -2.85
C GLY A 92 4.45 -7.08 -2.63
N MET A 93 3.56 -7.48 -1.70
CA MET A 93 2.39 -6.68 -1.34
C MET A 93 2.77 -5.35 -0.71
N VAL A 94 3.81 -5.34 0.14
CA VAL A 94 4.34 -4.11 0.76
C VAL A 94 4.90 -3.17 -0.30
N LEU A 95 5.74 -3.67 -1.21
CA LEU A 95 6.30 -2.88 -2.30
C LEU A 95 5.22 -2.33 -3.24
N ALA A 96 4.20 -3.13 -3.54
CA ALA A 96 3.08 -2.70 -4.39
C ALA A 96 2.26 -1.58 -3.72
N LEU A 97 2.02 -1.66 -2.39
CA LEU A 97 1.35 -0.60 -1.65
C LEU A 97 2.21 0.66 -1.60
N TRP A 98 3.50 0.53 -1.30
CA TRP A 98 4.45 1.65 -1.28
C TRP A 98 4.49 2.36 -2.63
N SER A 99 4.76 1.64 -3.73
CA SER A 99 4.79 2.19 -5.08
C SER A 99 3.49 2.91 -5.42
N ARG A 100 2.35 2.29 -5.15
CA ARG A 100 1.04 2.87 -5.45
C ARG A 100 0.74 4.12 -4.63
N ALA A 101 1.02 4.11 -3.33
CA ALA A 101 0.82 5.27 -2.45
C ALA A 101 1.69 6.45 -2.90
N ALA A 102 2.95 6.19 -3.21
CA ALA A 102 3.89 7.19 -3.69
C ALA A 102 3.47 7.76 -5.07
N LEU A 103 3.01 6.90 -6.00
CA LEU A 103 2.50 7.35 -7.30
C LEU A 103 1.29 8.28 -7.14
N TYR A 104 0.36 7.95 -6.25
CA TYR A 104 -0.80 8.80 -5.97
C TYR A 104 -0.38 10.15 -5.40
N ALA A 105 0.48 10.15 -4.37
CA ALA A 105 0.97 11.39 -3.75
C ALA A 105 1.73 12.26 -4.75
N GLY A 106 2.63 11.68 -5.55
CA GLY A 106 3.38 12.39 -6.60
C GLY A 106 2.47 12.97 -7.68
N THR A 107 1.42 12.24 -8.07
CA THR A 107 0.45 12.72 -9.05
C THR A 107 -0.39 13.88 -8.49
N ILE A 108 -0.88 13.76 -7.25
CA ILE A 108 -1.60 14.84 -6.57
C ILE A 108 -0.72 16.09 -6.48
N ALA A 109 0.53 15.94 -6.05
CA ALA A 109 1.48 17.03 -5.95
C ALA A 109 1.73 17.70 -7.32
N LYS A 110 2.07 16.91 -8.35
CA LYS A 110 2.37 17.40 -9.70
C LYS A 110 1.25 18.25 -10.30
N TYR A 111 0.00 17.86 -10.06
CA TYR A 111 -1.16 18.53 -10.63
C TYR A 111 -1.86 19.49 -9.65
N SER A 112 -1.31 19.71 -8.46
CA SER A 112 -1.91 20.55 -7.42
C SER A 112 -2.20 21.98 -7.90
N LYS A 113 -1.35 22.56 -8.74
CA LYS A 113 -1.53 23.91 -9.31
C LYS A 113 -2.56 23.97 -10.43
N THR A 114 -2.91 22.86 -11.06
CA THR A 114 -3.89 22.82 -12.14
C THR A 114 -5.32 22.80 -11.63
N LEU A 115 -5.48 22.45 -10.35
CA LEU A 115 -6.77 22.42 -9.66
C LEU A 115 -6.94 23.73 -8.88
N THR A 116 -7.94 24.52 -9.24
CA THR A 116 -8.28 25.77 -8.51
C THR A 116 -9.02 25.43 -7.21
N LEU A 117 -8.34 24.72 -6.32
CA LEU A 117 -8.89 24.40 -5.00
C LEU A 117 -8.68 25.55 -4.03
N THR A 118 -9.72 25.87 -3.26
CA THR A 118 -9.69 26.96 -2.27
C THR A 118 -10.35 26.52 -0.97
N GLY A 119 -10.16 27.32 0.09
CA GLY A 119 -10.80 27.09 1.37
C GLY A 119 -9.90 26.50 2.42
N GLU A 120 -10.45 26.29 3.61
CA GLU A 120 -9.71 25.90 4.81
C GLU A 120 -9.03 24.52 4.67
N ALA A 121 -9.69 23.57 4.02
CA ALA A 121 -9.12 22.24 3.80
C ALA A 121 -7.83 22.27 2.96
N VAL A 122 -7.75 23.20 2.00
CA VAL A 122 -6.56 23.42 1.17
C VAL A 122 -5.48 24.14 1.95
N SER A 123 -5.83 25.25 2.62
CA SER A 123 -4.88 26.04 3.40
C SER A 123 -4.24 25.27 4.56
N LYS A 124 -4.97 24.29 5.12
CA LYS A 124 -4.47 23.37 6.14
C LYS A 124 -3.78 22.14 5.56
N GLY A 125 -3.70 21.98 4.23
CA GLY A 125 -3.08 20.84 3.57
C GLY A 125 -3.86 19.53 3.73
N TYR A 126 -5.14 19.58 4.09
CA TYR A 126 -5.96 18.37 4.24
C TYR A 126 -6.30 17.72 2.91
N VAL A 127 -6.34 18.48 1.82
CA VAL A 127 -6.60 18.04 0.44
C VAL A 127 -5.64 18.73 -0.53
N TYR A 128 -4.38 18.76 -0.19
CA TYR A 128 -3.36 19.45 -0.98
C TYR A 128 -1.97 18.95 -0.64
N ILE A 129 -1.20 18.65 -1.69
CA ILE A 129 0.25 18.38 -1.59
C ILE A 129 0.96 19.39 -2.48
N PRO A 130 1.98 20.14 -1.99
CA PRO A 130 2.73 21.10 -2.79
C PRO A 130 3.42 20.41 -4.00
N GLU A 131 3.45 21.11 -5.16
CA GLU A 131 4.10 20.59 -6.37
C GLU A 131 5.59 20.25 -6.15
N THR A 132 6.25 20.98 -5.25
CA THR A 132 7.65 20.74 -4.89
C THR A 132 7.92 19.35 -4.32
N GLU A 133 6.90 18.65 -3.83
CA GLU A 133 7.00 17.30 -3.29
C GLU A 133 6.86 16.21 -4.37
N ALA A 134 6.48 16.56 -5.59
CA ALA A 134 6.16 15.58 -6.65
C ALA A 134 7.33 14.66 -6.97
N GLU A 135 8.53 15.23 -7.16
CA GLU A 135 9.73 14.48 -7.53
C GLU A 135 10.09 13.45 -6.45
N ARG A 136 10.09 13.87 -5.18
CA ARG A 136 10.35 12.98 -4.04
C ARG A 136 9.41 11.76 -4.02
N TYR A 137 8.12 11.97 -4.26
CA TYR A 137 7.17 10.86 -4.29
C TYR A 137 7.35 9.97 -5.53
N PHE A 138 7.70 10.52 -6.69
CA PHE A 138 8.00 9.70 -7.86
C PHE A 138 9.28 8.89 -7.67
N ASP A 139 10.29 9.39 -6.97
CA ASP A 139 11.50 8.65 -6.59
C ASP A 139 11.16 7.49 -5.64
N GLU A 140 10.28 7.70 -4.67
CA GLU A 140 9.77 6.64 -3.80
C GLU A 140 9.01 5.56 -4.61
N CYS A 141 8.19 5.98 -5.57
CA CYS A 141 7.48 5.05 -6.46
C CYS A 141 8.46 4.25 -7.31
N TYR A 142 9.46 4.92 -7.90
CA TYR A 142 10.50 4.27 -8.70
C TYR A 142 11.27 3.26 -7.86
N THR A 143 11.70 3.64 -6.67
CA THR A 143 12.45 2.76 -5.74
C THR A 143 11.67 1.48 -5.43
N ALA A 144 10.41 1.59 -5.05
CA ALA A 144 9.59 0.43 -4.73
C ALA A 144 9.31 -0.45 -5.95
N SER A 145 9.05 0.16 -7.11
CA SER A 145 8.80 -0.56 -8.36
C SER A 145 10.06 -1.28 -8.87
N SER A 146 11.22 -0.64 -8.83
CA SER A 146 12.50 -1.25 -9.21
C SER A 146 12.83 -2.47 -8.35
N LYS A 147 12.57 -2.42 -7.05
CA LYS A 147 12.73 -3.60 -6.17
C LYS A 147 11.88 -4.79 -6.63
N ILE A 148 10.64 -4.57 -7.06
CA ILE A 148 9.81 -5.66 -7.62
C ILE A 148 10.43 -6.18 -8.91
N LEU A 149 10.82 -5.30 -9.84
CA LEU A 149 11.31 -5.68 -11.16
C LEU A 149 12.68 -6.35 -11.10
N ASP A 150 13.59 -5.82 -10.30
CA ASP A 150 14.99 -6.26 -10.26
C ASP A 150 15.21 -7.44 -9.32
N GLU A 151 14.48 -7.51 -8.19
CA GLU A 151 14.69 -8.51 -7.17
C GLU A 151 13.69 -9.70 -7.27
N MET A 152 12.47 -9.47 -7.77
CA MET A 152 11.39 -10.46 -7.73
C MET A 152 10.97 -10.99 -9.10
N VAL A 153 11.20 -10.24 -10.19
CA VAL A 153 10.89 -10.71 -11.56
C VAL A 153 12.15 -11.31 -12.19
N PRO A 154 12.10 -12.48 -12.88
CA PRO A 154 10.93 -13.37 -13.04
C PRO A 154 10.79 -14.42 -11.94
N ARG A 155 11.58 -14.36 -10.89
CA ARG A 155 11.73 -15.42 -9.87
C ARG A 155 10.46 -15.64 -9.03
N VAL A 156 9.81 -14.57 -8.60
CA VAL A 156 8.60 -14.60 -7.76
C VAL A 156 7.38 -14.21 -8.58
N TYR A 157 7.51 -13.17 -9.40
CA TYR A 157 6.46 -12.65 -10.25
C TYR A 157 6.86 -12.69 -11.72
N SER A 158 5.90 -12.83 -12.60
CA SER A 158 6.12 -12.80 -14.05
C SER A 158 4.86 -12.37 -14.76
N LEU A 159 5.00 -11.80 -15.97
CA LEU A 159 3.84 -11.50 -16.79
C LEU A 159 3.10 -12.79 -17.17
N TYR A 160 1.78 -12.75 -17.10
CA TYR A 160 0.93 -13.85 -17.50
C TYR A 160 0.98 -14.05 -19.03
N LYS A 161 1.42 -15.21 -19.44
CA LYS A 161 1.55 -15.60 -20.85
C LYS A 161 1.03 -17.03 -21.01
N SER A 162 -0.27 -17.17 -21.29
CA SER A 162 -0.89 -18.48 -21.54
C SER A 162 -0.80 -18.93 -22.99
N THR A 163 -0.55 -17.98 -23.91
CA THR A 163 -0.43 -18.18 -25.35
C THR A 163 0.77 -17.41 -25.89
N GLY A 164 0.94 -17.32 -27.20
CA GLY A 164 2.06 -16.63 -27.82
C GLY A 164 2.05 -15.11 -27.70
N MET A 165 2.79 -14.46 -28.57
CA MET A 165 3.06 -13.01 -28.54
C MET A 165 2.45 -12.25 -29.73
N GLU A 166 1.64 -12.91 -30.58
CA GLU A 166 0.92 -12.24 -31.63
C GLU A 166 -0.19 -11.34 -31.05
N PRO A 167 -0.64 -10.28 -31.73
CA PRO A 167 -1.62 -9.32 -31.21
C PRO A 167 -2.89 -9.95 -30.65
N GLU A 168 -3.44 -10.95 -31.35
CA GLU A 168 -4.64 -11.68 -30.93
C GLU A 168 -4.36 -12.52 -29.67
N GLU A 169 -3.19 -13.12 -29.57
CA GLU A 169 -2.75 -13.91 -28.41
C GLU A 169 -2.51 -13.03 -27.20
N LEU A 170 -1.95 -11.83 -27.38
CA LEU A 170 -1.77 -10.84 -26.30
C LEU A 170 -3.13 -10.36 -25.78
N ALA A 171 -4.10 -10.10 -26.65
CA ALA A 171 -5.45 -9.76 -26.24
C ALA A 171 -6.12 -10.89 -25.46
N GLN A 172 -5.93 -12.14 -25.91
CA GLN A 172 -6.44 -13.33 -25.24
C GLN A 172 -5.75 -13.57 -23.88
N ASN A 173 -4.45 -13.29 -23.77
CA ASN A 173 -3.72 -13.34 -22.49
C ASN A 173 -4.33 -12.36 -21.49
N PHE A 174 -4.56 -11.11 -21.90
CA PHE A 174 -5.19 -10.10 -21.03
C PHE A 174 -6.60 -10.54 -20.58
N TYR A 175 -7.42 -11.04 -21.51
CA TYR A 175 -8.74 -11.58 -21.18
C TYR A 175 -8.65 -12.74 -20.18
N ASN A 176 -7.74 -13.70 -20.42
CA ASN A 176 -7.59 -14.88 -19.59
C ASN A 176 -7.08 -14.54 -18.18
N LEU A 177 -6.22 -13.52 -18.04
CA LEU A 177 -5.73 -13.04 -16.75
C LEU A 177 -6.89 -12.74 -15.77
N PHE A 178 -7.95 -12.11 -16.27
CA PHE A 178 -9.09 -11.71 -15.44
C PHE A 178 -10.26 -12.72 -15.44
N SER A 179 -10.37 -13.58 -16.45
CA SER A 179 -11.52 -14.49 -16.59
C SER A 179 -11.25 -15.93 -16.20
N LYS A 180 -10.03 -16.43 -16.42
CA LYS A 180 -9.67 -17.84 -16.19
C LYS A 180 -8.75 -18.08 -15.01
N ALA A 181 -8.00 -17.09 -14.61
CA ALA A 181 -7.05 -17.18 -13.52
C ALA A 181 -7.69 -17.07 -12.14
N VAL A 182 -8.94 -17.51 -12.02
CA VAL A 182 -9.77 -17.34 -10.81
C VAL A 182 -9.14 -17.95 -9.55
N ASN A 183 -8.21 -18.90 -9.69
CA ASN A 183 -7.57 -19.55 -8.55
C ASN A 183 -6.05 -19.34 -8.45
N GLY A 184 -5.54 -18.34 -9.13
CA GLY A 184 -4.39 -17.61 -8.64
C GLY A 184 -2.99 -18.15 -8.84
N ASP A 185 -2.70 -19.02 -9.79
CA ASP A 185 -1.32 -19.42 -10.12
C ASP A 185 -0.82 -18.79 -11.44
N ASN A 186 -1.21 -17.54 -11.70
CA ASN A 186 -0.52 -16.76 -12.71
C ASN A 186 0.50 -15.87 -12.01
N GLY A 187 1.73 -15.97 -12.27
CA GLY A 187 2.80 -15.22 -11.61
C GLY A 187 2.65 -13.69 -11.58
N GLU A 188 1.57 -13.10 -12.14
CA GLU A 188 1.33 -11.66 -12.20
C GLU A 188 0.60 -11.11 -10.95
N TYR A 189 -0.11 -11.96 -10.20
CA TYR A 189 -0.83 -11.51 -9.03
C TYR A 189 0.10 -11.28 -7.83
N ILE A 190 0.21 -10.02 -7.39
CA ILE A 190 0.96 -9.64 -6.20
C ILE A 190 0.06 -9.72 -4.95
N PHE A 191 -1.19 -9.25 -5.06
CA PHE A 191 -2.13 -9.24 -3.96
C PHE A 191 -3.53 -9.64 -4.41
N GLN A 192 -4.09 -10.62 -3.74
CA GLN A 192 -5.44 -11.12 -3.98
C GLN A 192 -6.23 -11.16 -2.68
N LYS A 193 -7.51 -10.80 -2.77
CA LYS A 193 -8.48 -11.03 -1.69
C LYS A 193 -9.41 -12.15 -2.12
N GLN A 194 -9.45 -13.22 -1.33
CA GLN A 194 -10.42 -14.29 -1.52
C GLN A 194 -11.75 -13.87 -0.91
N TYR A 195 -12.82 -14.11 -1.64
CA TYR A 195 -14.19 -14.04 -1.16
C TYR A 195 -14.76 -15.48 -1.18
N ASN A 196 -15.20 -15.95 -0.02
CA ASN A 196 -15.89 -17.24 0.11
C ASN A 196 -17.36 -17.07 -0.24
#